data_0ec841454a332f241011cfd2b661a2e3
#
_entry.id   0ec841454a332f241011cfd2b661a2e3
#
_cell.length_a   1.000
_cell.length_b   1.000
_cell.length_c   1.000
_cell.angle_alpha   90.00
_cell.angle_beta   90.00
_cell.angle_gamma   90.00
#
_symmetry.space_group_name_H-M   'P 1'
#
loop_
_entity.id
_entity.type
_entity.pdbx_description
1 polymer ?
#
loop_
_entity_poly.entity_id
_entity_poly.type
_entity_poly.pdbx_seq_one_letter_code
_entity_poly.pdbx_strand_id
1 'polypeptide(L)'
;MRTIPPFTLAAILLAACTAESRTNTADSSTTSDTAAPPADSVPAASGSAAGEWIVTPSGIGRIRVGMTVDELHRVAGDFPTPPAGAECTYVRPAGVPRSVSVMIVNGRVVRIDVDSAGVQSDAGVAVGDSALNANKRYADRITVTPHKYVAGGRYLTVRAVSPADSTLRIVFESEAGRITRFRSGRTPEVEFVEHCG
;
A
#
# COMPACT_ATOMS: atom_id res chain seq x y z
N MET A 1 10.63 22.39 51.62
CA MET A 1 9.90 21.36 52.38
C MET A 1 8.52 21.20 51.73
N ARG A 2 8.31 20.15 50.94
CA ARG A 2 7.02 19.76 50.40
C ARG A 2 6.84 18.27 50.62
N THR A 3 5.85 17.93 51.43
CA THR A 3 5.47 16.61 51.93
C THR A 3 4.83 15.77 50.81
N ILE A 4 5.24 14.50 50.71
CA ILE A 4 4.72 13.47 49.79
C ILE A 4 3.65 12.68 50.55
N PRO A 5 2.45 12.42 50.00
CA PRO A 5 1.45 11.53 50.59
C PRO A 5 1.69 10.05 50.23
N PRO A 6 1.23 9.09 51.06
CA PRO A 6 1.56 7.66 50.95
C PRO A 6 0.64 6.96 49.92
N PHE A 7 1.24 5.97 49.24
CA PHE A 7 0.58 5.04 48.31
C PHE A 7 -0.34 4.05 49.03
N THR A 8 -1.57 3.93 48.59
CA THR A 8 -2.51 2.89 49.04
C THR A 8 -2.41 1.69 48.06
N LEU A 9 -2.06 0.52 48.61
CA LEU A 9 -2.03 -0.77 47.90
C LEU A 9 -3.46 -1.29 47.77
N ALA A 10 -3.96 -1.53 46.52
CA ALA A 10 -5.19 -2.24 46.27
C ALA A 10 -4.87 -3.67 45.79
N ALA A 11 -5.34 -4.65 46.54
CA ALA A 11 -5.21 -6.08 46.23
C ALA A 11 -6.29 -6.47 45.21
N ILE A 12 -5.89 -7.16 44.12
CA ILE A 12 -6.81 -7.71 43.12
C ILE A 12 -6.87 -9.24 43.30
N LEU A 13 -8.08 -9.74 43.59
CA LEU A 13 -8.43 -11.15 43.71
C LEU A 13 -8.46 -11.82 42.31
N LEU A 14 -7.78 -12.95 42.17
CA LEU A 14 -7.88 -13.87 41.02
C LEU A 14 -9.11 -14.76 41.20
N ALA A 15 -9.98 -14.76 40.22
CA ALA A 15 -11.02 -15.76 40.03
C ALA A 15 -10.59 -16.77 38.96
N ALA A 16 -10.45 -18.03 39.35
CA ALA A 16 -10.21 -19.17 38.47
C ALA A 16 -11.52 -19.72 37.94
N CYS A 17 -11.70 -19.83 36.64
CA CYS A 17 -12.77 -20.61 36.01
C CYS A 17 -12.21 -21.93 35.46
N THR A 18 -12.69 -23.03 36.00
CA THR A 18 -12.44 -24.41 35.57
C THR A 18 -13.25 -24.74 34.31
N ALA A 19 -12.58 -25.34 33.32
CA ALA A 19 -13.23 -25.88 32.10
C ALA A 19 -13.69 -27.32 32.36
N GLU A 20 -14.94 -27.61 32.07
CA GLU A 20 -15.51 -28.93 32.06
C GLU A 20 -15.44 -29.53 30.65
N SER A 21 -14.74 -30.69 30.53
CA SER A 21 -14.74 -31.54 29.35
C SER A 21 -16.00 -32.42 29.33
N ARG A 22 -16.76 -32.37 28.23
CA ARG A 22 -17.79 -33.36 27.92
C ARG A 22 -17.33 -34.25 26.76
N THR A 23 -17.01 -35.46 27.08
CA THR A 23 -16.90 -36.59 26.16
C THR A 23 -18.31 -37.03 25.72
N ASN A 24 -18.56 -37.13 24.44
CA ASN A 24 -19.68 -37.92 23.90
C ASN A 24 -19.18 -39.03 23.01
N THR A 25 -19.57 -40.22 23.42
CA THR A 25 -19.34 -41.56 22.87
C THR A 25 -20.15 -41.76 21.58
N ALA A 26 -19.58 -42.57 20.71
CA ALA A 26 -20.10 -43.02 19.42
C ALA A 26 -21.46 -43.77 19.52
N ASP A 27 -22.24 -43.67 18.46
CA ASP A 27 -23.01 -44.81 17.99
C ASP A 27 -23.11 -44.82 16.45
N SER A 28 -23.15 -46.05 15.93
CA SER A 28 -22.99 -46.47 14.55
C SER A 28 -24.30 -46.47 13.75
N SER A 29 -24.12 -46.46 12.44
CA SER A 29 -24.97 -47.08 11.39
C SER A 29 -26.06 -46.21 10.75
N THR A 30 -25.95 -45.87 9.46
CA THR A 30 -26.67 -46.57 8.39
C THR A 30 -26.36 -45.90 7.05
N THR A 31 -25.95 -46.69 6.08
CA THR A 31 -25.84 -46.42 4.64
C THR A 31 -27.14 -45.82 4.06
N SER A 32 -27.02 -44.73 3.30
CA SER A 32 -27.94 -44.40 2.20
C SER A 32 -27.19 -43.67 1.10
N ASP A 33 -27.07 -44.37 0.01
CA ASP A 33 -26.61 -43.93 -1.30
C ASP A 33 -27.57 -42.84 -1.81
N THR A 34 -27.06 -41.60 -2.00
CA THR A 34 -27.79 -40.58 -2.74
C THR A 34 -26.78 -39.78 -3.55
N ALA A 35 -26.89 -39.90 -4.88
CA ALA A 35 -26.10 -39.25 -5.89
C ALA A 35 -25.95 -37.74 -5.62
N ALA A 36 -24.71 -37.29 -5.65
CA ALA A 36 -24.35 -35.86 -5.63
C ALA A 36 -24.77 -35.19 -6.95
N PRO A 37 -25.40 -34.01 -6.92
CA PRO A 37 -25.55 -33.19 -8.12
C PRO A 37 -24.18 -32.67 -8.60
N PRO A 38 -24.03 -32.40 -9.91
CA PRO A 38 -22.77 -31.92 -10.44
C PRO A 38 -22.41 -30.58 -9.80
N ALA A 39 -21.20 -30.48 -9.32
CA ALA A 39 -20.63 -29.20 -8.81
C ALA A 39 -20.56 -28.19 -9.95
N ASP A 40 -21.40 -27.16 -9.91
CA ASP A 40 -21.22 -25.96 -10.69
C ASP A 40 -19.83 -25.44 -10.43
N SER A 41 -19.00 -25.48 -11.47
CA SER A 41 -17.68 -24.86 -11.46
C SER A 41 -17.86 -23.35 -11.34
N VAL A 42 -17.78 -22.85 -10.12
CA VAL A 42 -17.62 -21.41 -9.87
C VAL A 42 -16.31 -21.03 -10.57
N PRO A 43 -16.31 -20.07 -11.52
CA PRO A 43 -15.07 -19.61 -12.11
C PRO A 43 -14.21 -19.05 -10.96
N ALA A 44 -13.04 -19.64 -10.79
CA ALA A 44 -12.04 -19.12 -9.87
C ALA A 44 -11.80 -17.67 -10.24
N ALA A 45 -12.23 -16.74 -9.38
CA ALA A 45 -11.82 -15.35 -9.44
C ALA A 45 -10.29 -15.38 -9.46
N SER A 46 -9.70 -14.94 -10.57
CA SER A 46 -8.25 -14.79 -10.73
C SER A 46 -7.78 -13.87 -9.62
N GLY A 47 -7.34 -14.45 -8.52
CA GLY A 47 -6.72 -13.72 -7.42
C GLY A 47 -5.49 -13.05 -7.98
N SER A 48 -5.49 -11.74 -8.09
CA SER A 48 -4.27 -10.96 -8.30
C SER A 48 -3.29 -11.38 -7.22
N ALA A 49 -2.19 -11.99 -7.62
CA ALA A 49 -1.17 -12.47 -6.70
C ALA A 49 -0.71 -11.27 -5.84
N ALA A 50 -0.86 -11.36 -4.53
CA ALA A 50 -0.58 -10.28 -3.57
C ALA A 50 0.89 -9.79 -3.59
N GLY A 51 1.76 -10.37 -4.42
CA GLY A 51 3.15 -9.97 -4.63
C GLY A 51 3.43 -9.23 -5.95
N GLU A 52 2.46 -9.11 -6.84
CA GLU A 52 2.70 -8.54 -8.18
C GLU A 52 2.81 -7.00 -8.16
N TRP A 53 2.09 -6.33 -7.25
CA TRP A 53 1.96 -4.87 -7.23
C TRP A 53 2.64 -4.24 -6.01
N ILE A 54 3.94 -4.46 -5.88
CA ILE A 54 4.77 -3.80 -4.85
C ILE A 54 5.38 -2.53 -5.45
N VAL A 55 5.19 -1.41 -4.74
CA VAL A 55 5.78 -0.12 -5.08
C VAL A 55 7.17 -0.02 -4.48
N THR A 56 8.14 0.27 -5.32
CA THR A 56 9.51 0.62 -4.95
C THR A 56 9.80 2.06 -5.35
N PRO A 57 10.88 2.69 -4.92
CA PRO A 57 11.25 4.03 -5.42
C PRO A 57 11.37 4.12 -6.94
N SER A 58 11.69 3.00 -7.62
CA SER A 58 11.90 2.95 -9.07
C SER A 58 10.68 2.51 -9.89
N GLY A 59 9.54 2.16 -9.27
CA GLY A 59 8.36 1.72 -10.01
C GLY A 59 7.40 0.83 -9.23
N ILE A 60 6.50 0.15 -9.97
CA ILE A 60 5.54 -0.81 -9.43
C ILE A 60 5.47 -2.06 -10.34
N GLY A 61 5.51 -3.25 -9.76
CA GLY A 61 5.47 -4.50 -10.54
C GLY A 61 6.53 -4.49 -11.64
N ARG A 62 6.10 -4.52 -12.90
CA ARG A 62 6.98 -4.43 -14.08
C ARG A 62 7.18 -3.01 -14.60
N ILE A 63 6.40 -2.04 -14.15
CA ILE A 63 6.52 -0.63 -14.57
C ILE A 63 7.72 0.01 -13.89
N ARG A 64 8.54 0.71 -14.66
CA ARG A 64 9.73 1.41 -14.16
C ARG A 64 9.72 2.88 -14.58
N VAL A 65 10.22 3.74 -13.71
CA VAL A 65 10.55 5.12 -14.03
C VAL A 65 11.56 5.16 -15.17
N GLY A 66 11.33 6.04 -16.15
CA GLY A 66 12.13 6.17 -17.37
C GLY A 66 11.60 5.40 -18.58
N MET A 67 10.67 4.43 -18.40
CA MET A 67 10.03 3.73 -19.53
C MET A 67 9.37 4.70 -20.50
N THR A 68 9.43 4.40 -21.77
CA THR A 68 8.65 5.08 -22.80
C THR A 68 7.17 4.66 -22.75
N VAL A 69 6.31 5.40 -23.46
CA VAL A 69 4.89 5.06 -23.61
C VAL A 69 4.72 3.65 -24.19
N ASP A 70 5.50 3.28 -25.23
CA ASP A 70 5.42 1.96 -25.87
C ASP A 70 5.86 0.84 -24.93
N GLU A 71 6.89 1.08 -24.11
CA GLU A 71 7.33 0.13 -23.08
C GLU A 71 6.27 -0.05 -22.00
N LEU A 72 5.60 1.04 -21.59
CA LEU A 72 4.51 0.99 -20.64
C LEU A 72 3.33 0.17 -21.18
N HIS A 73 2.92 0.38 -22.44
CA HIS A 73 1.87 -0.42 -23.11
C HIS A 73 2.20 -1.92 -23.06
N ARG A 74 3.42 -2.29 -23.39
CA ARG A 74 3.84 -3.71 -23.41
C ARG A 74 3.81 -4.40 -22.04
N VAL A 75 4.02 -3.68 -20.94
CA VAL A 75 4.10 -4.28 -19.59
C VAL A 75 2.86 -4.06 -18.74
N ALA A 76 2.03 -3.07 -19.05
CA ALA A 76 0.90 -2.65 -18.23
C ALA A 76 -0.46 -2.68 -18.94
N GLY A 77 -0.49 -3.08 -20.21
CA GLY A 77 -1.71 -3.16 -21.01
C GLY A 77 -2.17 -1.81 -21.57
N ASP A 78 -3.39 -1.80 -22.13
CA ASP A 78 -3.91 -0.67 -22.87
C ASP A 78 -4.28 0.52 -21.98
N PHE A 79 -4.08 1.71 -22.52
CA PHE A 79 -4.54 3.00 -21.99
C PHE A 79 -4.65 4.02 -23.15
N PRO A 80 -5.40 5.14 -22.98
CA PRO A 80 -5.45 6.19 -23.99
C PRO A 80 -4.05 6.75 -24.28
N THR A 81 -3.69 6.78 -25.56
CA THR A 81 -2.39 7.36 -25.97
C THR A 81 -2.34 8.84 -25.57
N PRO A 82 -1.29 9.29 -24.91
CA PRO A 82 -1.10 10.70 -24.61
C PRO A 82 -1.22 11.57 -25.87
N PRO A 83 -1.84 12.76 -25.80
CA PRO A 83 -1.88 13.68 -26.93
C PRO A 83 -0.48 14.01 -27.43
N ALA A 84 -0.32 14.16 -28.75
CA ALA A 84 0.94 14.58 -29.34
C ALA A 84 1.36 15.95 -28.77
N GLY A 85 2.61 16.07 -28.31
CA GLY A 85 3.14 17.28 -27.71
C GLY A 85 2.69 17.54 -26.26
N ALA A 86 1.99 16.62 -25.61
CA ALA A 86 1.68 16.76 -24.20
C ALA A 86 2.97 16.68 -23.37
N GLU A 87 3.30 17.78 -22.70
CA GLU A 87 4.47 17.83 -21.80
C GLU A 87 4.27 16.94 -20.57
N CYS A 88 3.05 16.92 -20.02
CA CYS A 88 2.67 16.11 -18.87
C CYS A 88 1.27 15.52 -19.05
N THR A 89 1.08 14.26 -18.69
CA THR A 89 -0.23 13.60 -18.67
C THR A 89 -0.26 12.46 -17.65
N TYR A 90 -1.48 12.08 -17.23
CA TYR A 90 -1.74 10.89 -16.43
C TYR A 90 -2.47 9.83 -17.23
N VAL A 91 -2.06 8.59 -17.07
CA VAL A 91 -2.74 7.42 -17.64
C VAL A 91 -3.04 6.38 -16.56
N ARG A 92 -4.06 5.55 -16.80
CA ARG A 92 -4.41 4.38 -15.98
C ARG A 92 -4.39 3.15 -16.89
N PRO A 93 -3.27 2.42 -16.96
CA PRO A 93 -3.20 1.21 -17.77
C PRO A 93 -4.18 0.12 -17.29
N ALA A 94 -4.76 -0.62 -18.25
CA ALA A 94 -5.79 -1.62 -17.94
C ALA A 94 -5.28 -2.80 -17.10
N GLY A 95 -3.98 -3.10 -17.19
CA GLY A 95 -3.34 -4.20 -16.47
C GLY A 95 -2.86 -3.87 -15.05
N VAL A 96 -3.16 -2.68 -14.51
CA VAL A 96 -2.77 -2.31 -13.14
C VAL A 96 -3.99 -2.16 -12.23
N PRO A 97 -3.82 -2.23 -10.88
CA PRO A 97 -4.91 -1.93 -9.95
C PRO A 97 -5.52 -0.55 -10.18
N ARG A 98 -6.84 -0.41 -10.00
CA ARG A 98 -7.56 0.87 -10.21
C ARG A 98 -7.05 2.02 -9.34
N SER A 99 -6.43 1.70 -8.21
CA SER A 99 -5.77 2.65 -7.31
C SER A 99 -4.47 3.24 -7.87
N VAL A 100 -3.99 2.75 -9.02
CA VAL A 100 -2.70 3.15 -9.60
C VAL A 100 -2.92 4.04 -10.81
N SER A 101 -2.20 5.18 -10.86
CA SER A 101 -2.05 6.01 -12.04
C SER A 101 -0.58 6.30 -12.31
N VAL A 102 -0.26 6.55 -13.58
CA VAL A 102 1.11 6.76 -14.05
C VAL A 102 1.23 8.14 -14.67
N MET A 103 2.17 8.94 -14.18
CA MET A 103 2.52 10.24 -14.74
C MET A 103 3.58 10.08 -15.82
N ILE A 104 3.29 10.65 -16.97
CA ILE A 104 4.17 10.66 -18.14
C ILE A 104 4.56 12.10 -18.41
N VAL A 105 5.86 12.35 -18.47
CA VAL A 105 6.43 13.65 -18.85
C VAL A 105 7.35 13.44 -20.03
N ASN A 106 7.15 14.21 -21.10
CA ASN A 106 7.95 14.12 -22.32
C ASN A 106 8.06 12.68 -22.86
N GLY A 107 6.93 11.95 -22.87
CA GLY A 107 6.84 10.58 -23.36
C GLY A 107 7.49 9.51 -22.49
N ARG A 108 7.84 9.83 -21.24
CA ARG A 108 8.44 8.88 -20.30
C ARG A 108 7.72 8.83 -18.96
N VAL A 109 7.63 7.62 -18.39
CA VAL A 109 7.15 7.41 -17.02
C VAL A 109 8.09 8.11 -16.05
N VAL A 110 7.55 8.98 -15.21
CA VAL A 110 8.32 9.74 -14.20
C VAL A 110 7.84 9.49 -12.79
N ARG A 111 6.54 9.11 -12.62
CA ARG A 111 5.91 8.94 -11.31
C ARG A 111 4.75 7.95 -11.40
N ILE A 112 4.56 7.21 -10.33
CA ILE A 112 3.43 6.32 -10.10
C ILE A 112 2.71 6.80 -8.84
N ASP A 113 1.40 6.99 -8.91
CA ASP A 113 0.55 7.41 -7.80
C ASP A 113 -0.35 6.26 -7.34
N VAL A 114 -0.54 6.12 -6.03
CA VAL A 114 -1.47 5.20 -5.39
C VAL A 114 -2.41 5.99 -4.50
N ASP A 115 -3.70 6.00 -4.85
CA ASP A 115 -4.74 6.84 -4.23
C ASP A 115 -5.68 6.11 -3.27
N SER A 116 -5.62 4.77 -3.21
CA SER A 116 -6.49 3.96 -2.34
C SER A 116 -5.84 2.63 -1.95
N ALA A 117 -6.49 1.90 -1.06
CA ALA A 117 -5.99 0.62 -0.54
C ALA A 117 -5.85 -0.47 -1.63
N GLY A 118 -5.12 -1.54 -1.32
CA GLY A 118 -4.91 -2.69 -2.21
C GLY A 118 -3.53 -2.79 -2.83
N VAL A 119 -2.71 -1.75 -2.70
CA VAL A 119 -1.30 -1.73 -3.14
C VAL A 119 -0.43 -1.31 -1.97
N GLN A 120 0.74 -1.91 -1.84
CA GLN A 120 1.68 -1.60 -0.77
C GLN A 120 3.08 -1.30 -1.30
N SER A 121 3.87 -0.62 -0.50
CA SER A 121 5.28 -0.36 -0.78
C SER A 121 6.17 -1.56 -0.45
N ASP A 122 7.44 -1.48 -0.82
CA ASP A 122 8.48 -2.48 -0.53
C ASP A 122 8.67 -2.78 0.97
N ALA A 123 8.32 -1.84 1.85
CA ALA A 123 8.27 -2.05 3.29
C ALA A 123 6.87 -2.46 3.79
N GLY A 124 5.93 -2.79 2.91
CA GLY A 124 4.58 -3.21 3.26
C GLY A 124 3.70 -2.09 3.84
N VAL A 125 3.93 -0.83 3.45
CA VAL A 125 3.09 0.31 3.84
C VAL A 125 2.03 0.56 2.76
N ALA A 126 0.77 0.66 3.15
CA ALA A 126 -0.39 0.89 2.29
C ALA A 126 -1.19 2.14 2.71
N VAL A 127 -2.11 2.57 1.84
CA VAL A 127 -3.13 3.57 2.19
C VAL A 127 -4.00 3.03 3.32
N GLY A 128 -4.23 3.85 4.35
CA GLY A 128 -4.93 3.51 5.59
C GLY A 128 -3.99 3.13 6.75
N ASP A 129 -2.73 2.82 6.50
CA ASP A 129 -1.76 2.50 7.54
C ASP A 129 -1.39 3.69 8.42
N SER A 130 -0.86 3.41 9.61
CA SER A 130 -0.34 4.44 10.50
C SER A 130 0.93 5.08 9.93
N ALA A 131 0.96 6.41 9.87
CA ALA A 131 2.15 7.18 9.50
C ALA A 131 3.34 6.92 10.44
N LEU A 132 3.07 6.65 11.72
CA LEU A 132 4.12 6.26 12.69
C LEU A 132 4.74 4.90 12.33
N ASN A 133 3.92 3.93 11.90
CA ASN A 133 4.42 2.64 11.46
C ASN A 133 5.23 2.76 10.16
N ALA A 134 4.77 3.58 9.20
CA ALA A 134 5.53 3.87 7.99
C ALA A 134 6.91 4.47 8.33
N ASN A 135 6.95 5.43 9.25
CA ASN A 135 8.21 6.03 9.73
C ASN A 135 9.15 4.99 10.34
N LYS A 136 8.63 4.07 11.17
CA LYS A 136 9.44 3.00 11.78
C LYS A 136 9.98 1.99 10.76
N ARG A 137 9.19 1.63 9.74
CA ARG A 137 9.58 0.64 8.72
C ARG A 137 10.69 1.13 7.80
N TYR A 138 10.74 2.43 7.54
CA TYR A 138 11.78 3.03 6.69
C TYR A 138 12.97 3.61 7.47
N ALA A 139 12.85 3.73 8.79
CA ALA A 139 13.92 4.12 9.73
C ALA A 139 14.70 5.38 9.25
N ASP A 140 16.01 5.23 9.02
CA ASP A 140 16.95 6.29 8.64
C ASP A 140 16.81 6.80 7.19
N ARG A 141 16.02 6.12 6.37
CA ARG A 141 15.79 6.51 4.97
C ARG A 141 14.63 7.50 4.78
N ILE A 142 13.87 7.80 5.85
CA ILE A 142 12.67 8.62 5.79
C ILE A 142 12.90 10.01 6.39
N THR A 143 12.34 11.02 5.73
CA THR A 143 12.28 12.40 6.23
C THR A 143 10.82 12.80 6.32
N VAL A 144 10.44 13.42 7.45
CA VAL A 144 9.06 13.87 7.69
C VAL A 144 8.99 15.39 7.66
N THR A 145 8.10 15.94 6.82
CA THR A 145 7.88 17.38 6.69
C THR A 145 6.39 17.73 6.81
N PRO A 146 6.03 18.96 7.18
CA PRO A 146 4.64 19.42 7.19
C PRO A 146 4.01 19.31 5.79
N HIS A 147 2.71 18.95 5.74
CA HIS A 147 1.93 18.96 4.51
C HIS A 147 1.62 20.40 4.09
N LYS A 148 1.77 20.70 2.79
CA LYS A 148 1.63 22.07 2.25
C LYS A 148 0.22 22.66 2.43
N TYR A 149 -0.81 21.81 2.34
CA TYR A 149 -2.22 22.25 2.30
C TYR A 149 -3.07 21.71 3.46
N VAL A 150 -2.62 20.70 4.19
CA VAL A 150 -3.41 20.05 5.24
C VAL A 150 -2.81 20.35 6.61
N ALA A 151 -3.54 21.10 7.43
CA ALA A 151 -3.13 21.39 8.80
C ALA A 151 -2.96 20.09 9.61
N GLY A 152 -1.78 19.90 10.21
CA GLY A 152 -1.45 18.66 10.92
C GLY A 152 -1.04 17.48 10.02
N GLY A 153 -1.26 17.58 8.70
CA GLY A 153 -0.79 16.59 7.72
C GLY A 153 0.74 16.55 7.59
N ARG A 154 1.24 15.45 7.03
CA ARG A 154 2.70 15.24 6.84
C ARG A 154 2.99 14.62 5.48
N TYR A 155 4.13 14.96 4.92
CA TYR A 155 4.82 14.18 3.90
C TYR A 155 5.88 13.32 4.59
N LEU A 156 5.93 12.03 4.22
CA LEU A 156 6.95 11.10 4.63
C LEU A 156 7.72 10.67 3.37
N THR A 157 8.89 11.26 3.17
CA THR A 157 9.71 11.09 1.97
C THR A 157 10.79 10.04 2.22
N VAL A 158 10.75 8.94 1.47
CA VAL A 158 11.69 7.81 1.56
C VAL A 158 12.68 7.88 0.40
N ARG A 159 13.96 7.82 0.70
CA ARG A 159 15.04 7.73 -0.30
C ARG A 159 15.26 6.28 -0.74
N ALA A 160 15.65 6.09 -2.00
CA ALA A 160 16.15 4.81 -2.46
C ALA A 160 17.40 4.37 -1.67
N VAL A 161 17.64 3.06 -1.63
CA VAL A 161 18.81 2.48 -0.93
C VAL A 161 20.10 2.73 -1.70
N SER A 162 20.04 2.52 -3.03
CA SER A 162 21.21 2.65 -3.90
C SER A 162 21.58 4.12 -4.15
N PRO A 163 22.85 4.52 -4.00
CA PRO A 163 23.29 5.86 -4.41
C PRO A 163 23.06 6.16 -5.90
N ALA A 164 23.07 5.14 -6.76
CA ALA A 164 22.77 5.29 -8.19
C ALA A 164 21.32 5.75 -8.43
N ASP A 165 20.42 5.44 -7.50
CA ASP A 165 19.00 5.80 -7.53
C ASP A 165 18.71 7.07 -6.70
N SER A 166 19.70 7.92 -6.49
CA SER A 166 19.63 9.08 -5.59
C SER A 166 18.52 10.08 -5.91
N THR A 167 17.98 10.05 -7.12
CA THR A 167 16.83 10.88 -7.54
C THR A 167 15.48 10.21 -7.27
N LEU A 168 15.45 8.92 -6.93
CA LEU A 168 14.22 8.16 -6.75
C LEU A 168 13.70 8.23 -5.30
N ARG A 169 12.37 8.37 -5.15
CA ARG A 169 11.68 8.52 -3.86
C ARG A 169 10.38 7.72 -3.82
N ILE A 170 9.95 7.40 -2.60
CA ILE A 170 8.53 7.22 -2.28
C ILE A 170 8.13 8.39 -1.38
N VAL A 171 7.00 9.02 -1.68
CA VAL A 171 6.43 10.09 -0.86
C VAL A 171 5.04 9.65 -0.40
N PHE A 172 4.88 9.42 0.90
CA PHE A 172 3.58 9.20 1.52
C PHE A 172 3.01 10.53 1.98
N GLU A 173 1.70 10.70 1.79
CA GLU A 173 0.93 11.79 2.40
C GLU A 173 0.12 11.23 3.55
N SER A 174 0.06 11.95 4.66
CA SER A 174 -0.72 11.52 5.82
C SER A 174 -1.57 12.65 6.37
N GLU A 175 -2.78 12.27 6.81
CA GLU A 175 -3.72 13.13 7.51
C GLU A 175 -4.21 12.39 8.76
N ALA A 176 -4.42 13.10 9.86
CA ALA A 176 -4.82 12.52 11.15
C ALA A 176 -4.01 11.26 11.54
N GLY A 177 -2.72 11.23 11.19
CA GLY A 177 -1.80 10.13 11.50
C GLY A 177 -1.95 8.88 10.64
N ARG A 178 -2.74 8.93 9.55
CA ARG A 178 -2.90 7.81 8.61
C ARG A 178 -2.43 8.19 7.22
N ILE A 179 -1.86 7.22 6.50
CA ILE A 179 -1.49 7.38 5.09
C ILE A 179 -2.77 7.48 4.26
N THR A 180 -2.92 8.57 3.51
CA THR A 180 -4.08 8.83 2.65
C THR A 180 -3.81 8.52 1.18
N ARG A 181 -2.58 8.69 0.74
CA ARG A 181 -2.06 8.34 -0.59
C ARG A 181 -0.54 8.24 -0.56
N PHE A 182 0.04 7.70 -1.60
CA PHE A 182 1.49 7.76 -1.78
C PHE A 182 1.86 7.69 -3.26
N ARG A 183 3.08 8.09 -3.55
CA ARG A 183 3.62 8.07 -4.91
C ARG A 183 5.10 7.67 -4.91
N SER A 184 5.54 7.07 -6.00
CA SER A 184 6.96 6.80 -6.24
C SER A 184 7.40 7.38 -7.57
N GLY A 185 8.66 7.73 -7.69
CA GLY A 185 9.18 8.31 -8.92
C GLY A 185 10.48 9.06 -8.73
N ARG A 186 10.88 9.76 -9.79
CA ARG A 186 12.09 10.60 -9.76
C ARG A 186 11.77 12.03 -9.32
N THR A 187 12.75 12.70 -8.77
CA THR A 187 12.72 14.16 -8.57
C THR A 187 12.94 14.88 -9.89
N PRO A 188 12.31 16.08 -10.10
CA PRO A 188 11.44 16.75 -9.16
C PRO A 188 9.99 16.26 -9.15
N GLU A 189 9.54 15.47 -10.13
CA GLU A 189 8.13 15.17 -10.39
C GLU A 189 7.45 14.41 -9.23
N VAL A 190 8.18 13.55 -8.50
CA VAL A 190 7.64 12.84 -7.34
C VAL A 190 7.31 13.79 -6.17
N GLU A 191 7.91 14.97 -6.15
CA GLU A 191 7.71 15.98 -5.09
C GLU A 191 6.59 16.97 -5.44
N PHE A 192 6.10 16.99 -6.69
CA PHE A 192 4.99 17.85 -7.07
C PHE A 192 3.72 17.46 -6.32
N VAL A 193 3.11 18.44 -5.66
CA VAL A 193 1.85 18.26 -4.92
C VAL A 193 0.65 18.35 -5.86
N GLU A 194 0.77 19.17 -6.89
CA GLU A 194 -0.25 19.45 -7.89
C GLU A 194 0.10 18.70 -9.16
N HIS A 195 -0.24 17.46 -9.26
CA HIS A 195 -0.10 16.57 -10.43
C HIS A 195 0.64 17.20 -11.66
N CYS A 196 -0.02 17.32 -12.81
CA CYS A 196 0.55 17.98 -14.01
C CYS A 196 0.40 19.52 -14.01
N GLY A 197 0.13 20.17 -12.89
CA GLY A 197 0.09 21.64 -12.77
C GLY A 197 -1.15 22.28 -13.41
#